data_fa7b6738c397c8f68122eb367fbd9461
#
_entry.id   fa7b6738c397c8f68122eb367fbd9461
#
_cell.length_a   1.000
_cell.length_b   1.000
_cell.length_c   1.000
_cell.angle_alpha   90.00
_cell.angle_beta   90.00
_cell.angle_gamma   90.00
#
_symmetry.space_group_name_H-M   'P 1'
#
loop_
_entity.id
_entity.type
_entity.pdbx_description
1 polymer ?
#
loop_
_entity_poly.entity_id
_entity_poly.type
_entity_poly.pdbx_seq_one_letter_code
_entity_poly.pdbx_strand_id
1 'polypeptide(L)'
;EKYWRARITDARTAVQRSQAFHDALQSQINGLYTEFVNMDDPAQRALIEKKRLAAIAEQERVKAEIAKQTKAIADIEDEARRAGVPAGWLR
;
A
#
# COMPACT_ATOMS: atom_id res chain seq x y z
N GLU A 1 18.80 11.29 18.48
CA GLU A 1 17.55 11.86 17.94
C GLU A 1 17.41 11.65 16.43
N LYS A 2 18.44 12.03 15.68
CA LYS A 2 18.47 11.94 14.22
C LYS A 2 18.21 10.52 13.70
N TYR A 3 18.82 9.54 14.36
CA TYR A 3 18.65 8.13 14.00
C TYR A 3 17.19 7.67 14.13
N TRP A 4 16.56 7.97 15.28
CA TRP A 4 15.19 7.55 15.53
C TRP A 4 14.20 8.28 14.62
N ARG A 5 14.43 9.58 14.42
CA ARG A 5 13.59 10.40 13.55
C ARG A 5 13.64 9.92 12.10
N ALA A 6 14.83 9.57 11.61
CA ALA A 6 14.99 9.02 10.27
C ALA A 6 14.27 7.68 10.12
N ARG A 7 14.42 6.78 11.09
CA ARG A 7 13.77 5.47 11.05
C ARG A 7 12.25 5.58 10.97
N ILE A 8 11.66 6.40 11.83
CA ILE A 8 10.20 6.54 11.86
C ILE A 8 9.67 7.25 10.61
N THR A 9 10.40 8.25 10.13
CA THR A 9 10.02 8.96 8.90
C THR A 9 10.05 8.03 7.69
N ASP A 10 11.09 7.23 7.56
CA ASP A 10 11.20 6.26 6.45
C ASP A 10 10.09 5.22 6.52
N ALA A 11 9.76 4.75 7.71
CA ALA A 11 8.68 3.78 7.90
C ALA A 11 7.32 4.37 7.53
N ARG A 12 7.05 5.62 7.91
CA ARG A 12 5.82 6.32 7.56
C ARG A 12 5.73 6.58 6.05
N THR A 13 6.85 6.97 5.44
CA THR A 13 6.91 7.19 4.00
C THR A 13 6.61 5.92 3.23
N ALA A 14 7.12 4.77 3.71
CA ALA A 14 6.83 3.47 3.08
C ALA A 14 5.33 3.17 3.09
N VAL A 15 4.64 3.40 4.21
CA VAL A 15 3.18 3.21 4.30
C VAL A 15 2.46 4.15 3.34
N GLN A 16 2.84 5.41 3.30
CA GLN A 16 2.21 6.41 2.44
C GLN A 16 2.33 6.04 0.96
N ARG A 17 3.51 5.58 0.54
CA ARG A 17 3.75 5.14 -0.84
C ARG A 17 2.91 3.91 -1.20
N SER A 18 2.86 2.94 -0.30
CA SER A 18 2.06 1.73 -0.51
C SER A 18 0.57 2.05 -0.55
N GLN A 19 0.11 2.96 0.31
CA GLN A 19 -1.29 3.40 0.32
C GLN A 19 -1.65 4.10 -0.99
N ALA A 20 -0.78 4.97 -1.49
CA ALA A 20 -1.00 5.65 -2.79
C ALA A 20 -1.04 4.64 -3.94
N PHE A 21 -0.18 3.63 -3.91
CA PHE A 21 -0.17 2.55 -4.91
C PHE A 21 -1.48 1.75 -4.84
N HIS A 22 -1.91 1.41 -3.62
CA HIS A 22 -3.19 0.70 -3.41
C HIS A 22 -4.35 1.48 -4.03
N ASP A 23 -4.41 2.78 -3.79
CA ASP A 23 -5.48 3.63 -4.30
C ASP A 23 -5.43 3.76 -5.83
N ALA A 24 -4.23 3.83 -6.41
CA ALA A 24 -4.05 3.84 -7.85
C ALA A 24 -4.52 2.53 -8.49
N LEU A 25 -4.23 1.40 -7.85
CA LEU A 25 -4.73 0.09 -8.30
C LEU A 25 -6.25 0.01 -8.22
N GLN A 26 -6.85 0.58 -7.18
CA GLN A 26 -8.30 0.62 -7.05
C GLN A 26 -8.94 1.40 -8.19
N SER A 27 -8.36 2.55 -8.56
CA SER A 27 -8.84 3.34 -9.70
C SER A 27 -8.72 2.56 -11.01
N GLN A 28 -7.61 1.82 -11.19
CA GLN A 28 -7.40 0.99 -12.37
C GLN A 28 -8.42 -0.15 -12.44
N ILE A 29 -8.69 -0.80 -11.31
CA ILE A 29 -9.67 -1.88 -11.21
C ILE A 29 -11.07 -1.35 -11.61
N ASN A 30 -11.45 -0.18 -11.08
CA ASN A 30 -12.73 0.44 -11.39
C ASN A 30 -12.83 0.79 -12.88
N GLY A 31 -11.77 1.34 -13.46
CA GLY A 31 -11.71 1.67 -14.89
C GLY A 31 -11.84 0.43 -15.78
N LEU A 32 -11.15 -0.64 -15.41
CA LEU A 32 -11.21 -1.90 -16.15
C LEU A 32 -12.60 -2.54 -16.07
N TYR A 33 -13.27 -2.41 -14.92
CA TYR A 33 -14.65 -2.89 -14.79
C TYR A 33 -15.58 -2.13 -15.74
N THR A 34 -15.44 -0.80 -15.81
CA THR A 34 -16.23 0.03 -16.72
C THR A 34 -15.98 -0.36 -18.19
N GLU A 35 -14.73 -0.58 -18.57
CA GLU A 35 -14.38 -1.06 -19.91
C GLU A 35 -15.02 -2.41 -20.20
N PHE A 36 -14.96 -3.32 -19.22
CA PHE A 36 -15.50 -4.67 -19.36
C PHE A 36 -17.00 -4.65 -19.64
N VAL A 37 -17.77 -3.86 -18.89
CA VAL A 37 -19.24 -3.83 -19.05
C VAL A 37 -19.67 -3.14 -20.34
N ASN A 38 -18.80 -2.30 -20.93
CA ASN A 38 -19.09 -1.57 -22.16
C ASN A 38 -18.51 -2.22 -23.41
N MET A 39 -17.74 -3.32 -23.25
CA MET A 39 -17.09 -4.00 -24.38
C MET A 39 -17.99 -5.11 -24.93
N ASP A 40 -18.27 -5.06 -26.22
CA ASP A 40 -19.13 -6.04 -26.90
C ASP A 40 -18.34 -7.26 -27.40
N ASP A 41 -17.09 -7.05 -27.82
CA ASP A 41 -16.25 -8.11 -28.37
C ASP A 41 -15.82 -9.10 -27.27
N PRO A 42 -16.20 -10.41 -27.36
CA PRO A 42 -15.88 -11.39 -26.34
C PRO A 42 -14.37 -11.56 -26.09
N ALA A 43 -13.54 -11.52 -27.14
CA ALA A 43 -12.09 -11.65 -27.00
C ALA A 43 -11.51 -10.46 -26.24
N GLN A 44 -11.96 -9.25 -26.54
CA GLN A 44 -11.52 -8.05 -25.83
C GLN A 44 -12.01 -8.04 -24.37
N ARG A 45 -13.24 -8.48 -24.13
CA ARG A 45 -13.79 -8.59 -22.78
C ARG A 45 -12.94 -9.55 -21.93
N ALA A 46 -12.55 -10.69 -22.49
CA ALA A 46 -11.72 -11.66 -21.77
C ALA A 46 -10.35 -11.05 -21.40
N LEU A 47 -9.78 -10.26 -22.29
CA LEU A 47 -8.49 -9.61 -22.06
C LEU A 47 -8.60 -8.56 -20.94
N ILE A 48 -9.64 -7.76 -20.96
CA ILE A 48 -9.92 -6.74 -19.93
C ILE A 48 -10.10 -7.41 -18.57
N GLU A 49 -10.86 -8.51 -18.50
CA GLU A 49 -11.08 -9.26 -17.27
C GLU A 49 -9.78 -9.82 -16.72
N LYS A 50 -8.92 -10.34 -17.58
CA LYS A 50 -7.60 -10.83 -17.17
C LYS A 50 -6.77 -9.73 -16.53
N LYS A 51 -6.77 -8.54 -17.12
CA LYS A 51 -6.06 -7.38 -16.56
C LYS A 51 -6.65 -6.95 -15.20
N ARG A 52 -7.99 -6.98 -15.09
CA ARG A 52 -8.67 -6.63 -13.85
C ARG A 52 -8.31 -7.58 -12.73
N LEU A 53 -8.32 -8.88 -12.99
CA LEU A 53 -7.96 -9.91 -12.01
C LEU A 53 -6.50 -9.78 -11.57
N ALA A 54 -5.60 -9.46 -12.52
CA ALA A 54 -4.20 -9.22 -12.19
C ALA A 54 -4.02 -8.00 -11.28
N ALA A 55 -4.78 -6.92 -11.53
CA ALA A 55 -4.74 -5.72 -10.70
C ALA A 55 -5.29 -5.99 -9.30
N ILE A 56 -6.35 -6.80 -9.18
CA ILE A 56 -6.92 -7.20 -7.89
C ILE A 56 -5.89 -8.02 -7.09
N ALA A 57 -5.20 -8.96 -7.74
CA ALA A 57 -4.18 -9.77 -7.08
C ALA A 57 -3.02 -8.89 -6.57
N GLU A 58 -2.59 -7.92 -7.38
CA GLU A 58 -1.55 -6.98 -6.98
C GLU A 58 -2.01 -6.11 -5.81
N GLN A 59 -3.27 -5.68 -5.81
CA GLN A 59 -3.84 -4.90 -4.71
C GLN A 59 -3.83 -5.68 -3.40
N GLU A 60 -4.15 -6.98 -3.45
CA GLU A 60 -4.10 -7.85 -2.26
C GLU A 60 -2.67 -7.96 -1.72
N ARG A 61 -1.69 -8.07 -2.62
CA ARG A 61 -0.28 -8.10 -2.24
C ARG A 61 0.12 -6.79 -1.55
N VAL A 62 -0.32 -5.66 -2.09
CA VAL A 62 -0.04 -4.34 -1.51
C VAL A 62 -0.71 -4.16 -0.15
N LYS A 63 -1.93 -4.67 0.03
CA LYS A 63 -2.61 -4.66 1.35
C LYS A 63 -1.78 -5.40 2.41
N ALA A 64 -1.24 -6.56 2.07
CA ALA A 64 -0.39 -7.32 2.97
C ALA A 64 0.89 -6.54 3.30
N GLU A 65 1.45 -5.87 2.32
CA GLU A 65 2.64 -5.02 2.51
C GLU A 65 2.34 -3.84 3.44
N ILE A 66 1.19 -3.19 3.29
CA ILE A 66 0.76 -2.09 4.17
C ILE A 66 0.64 -2.57 5.61
N ALA A 67 0.05 -3.74 5.83
CA ALA A 67 -0.09 -4.31 7.17
C ALA A 67 1.28 -4.54 7.81
N LYS A 68 2.23 -5.08 7.06
CA LYS A 68 3.60 -5.32 7.49
C LYS A 68 4.33 -4.02 7.81
N GLN A 69 4.19 -3.02 6.95
CA GLN A 69 4.82 -1.71 7.12
C GLN A 69 4.23 -0.94 8.31
N THR A 70 2.93 -1.07 8.54
CA THR A 70 2.25 -0.47 9.68
C THR A 70 2.75 -1.10 10.99
N LYS A 71 2.93 -2.43 10.99
CA LYS A 71 3.51 -3.12 12.13
C LYS A 71 4.94 -2.66 12.40
N ALA A 72 5.71 -2.39 11.35
CA ALA A 72 7.08 -1.89 11.50
C ALA A 72 7.13 -0.54 12.22
N ILE A 73 6.16 0.33 12.00
CA ILE A 73 6.05 1.59 12.74
C ILE A 73 5.86 1.33 14.23
N ALA A 74 4.93 0.45 14.59
CA ALA A 74 4.67 0.08 15.97
C ALA A 74 5.90 -0.55 16.63
N ASP A 75 6.64 -1.37 15.90
CA ASP A 75 7.86 -2.01 16.37
C ASP A 75 8.96 -0.97 16.67
N ILE A 76 9.09 0.04 15.81
CA ILE A 76 10.04 1.14 16.03
C ILE A 76 9.67 1.94 17.28
N GLU A 77 8.39 2.24 17.45
CA GLU A 77 7.89 2.97 18.63
C GLU A 77 8.16 2.18 19.90
N ASP A 78 7.93 0.88 19.90
CA ASP A 78 8.24 -0.01 21.03
C ASP A 78 9.73 -0.04 21.34
N GLU A 79 10.55 -0.20 20.33
CA GLU A 79 12.00 -0.23 20.45
C GLU A 79 12.52 1.08 21.04
N ALA A 80 12.01 2.20 20.56
CA ALA A 80 12.37 3.53 21.06
C ALA A 80 11.97 3.71 22.54
N ARG A 81 10.77 3.25 22.90
CA ARG A 81 10.29 3.32 24.28
C ARG A 81 11.18 2.52 25.21
N ARG A 82 11.59 1.32 24.81
CA ARG A 82 12.52 0.49 25.58
C ARG A 82 13.90 1.11 25.72
N ALA A 83 14.33 1.88 24.73
CA ALA A 83 15.60 2.58 24.75
C ALA A 83 15.53 3.91 25.51
N GLY A 84 14.37 4.28 26.06
CA GLY A 84 14.20 5.52 26.82
C GLY A 84 14.14 6.77 25.96
N VAL A 85 13.81 6.62 24.67
CA VAL A 85 13.74 7.74 23.73
C VAL A 85 12.48 8.59 23.99
N PRO A 86 12.60 9.92 24.10
CA PRO A 86 11.42 10.79 24.26
C PRO A 86 10.45 10.65 23.07
N ALA A 87 9.16 10.59 23.36
CA ALA A 87 8.12 10.44 22.33
C ALA A 87 8.18 11.54 21.26
N GLY A 88 8.60 12.75 21.65
CA GLY A 88 8.72 13.87 20.71
C GLY A 88 9.70 13.63 19.57
N TRP A 89 10.67 12.73 19.74
CA TRP A 89 11.66 12.41 18.70
C TRP A 89 11.05 11.59 17.57
N LEU A 90 9.88 11.00 17.76
CA LEU A 90 9.19 10.17 16.78
C LEU A 90 8.00 10.86 16.09
N ARG A 91 7.80 12.13 16.37
CA ARG A 91 6.71 12.92 15.78
C ARG A 91 7.02 13.47 14.40
#